data_779e16dec53275ed91742db053b38923
#
_entry.id   779e16dec53275ed91742db053b38923
#
_cell.length_a   1.000
_cell.length_b   1.000
_cell.length_c   1.000
_cell.angle_alpha   90.00
_cell.angle_beta   90.00
_cell.angle_gamma   90.00
#
_symmetry.space_group_name_H-M   'P 1'
#
loop_
_entity.id
_entity.type
_entity.pdbx_description
1 polymer ?
#
loop_
_entity_poly.entity_id
_entity_poly.type
_entity_poly.pdbx_seq_one_letter_code
_entity_poly.pdbx_strand_id
1 'polypeptide(L)'
;MRLVLGVFLASLPGVLFAQDASRAVPGGGVSVPGWTGKIDANEERAGRTLNDAKFFKDGDTLHVTTGPAVAYWNPANKAGGDYTVKATFTEPKYMNLNNHPHPYGIFIGGNDLGTANQSYLYCAAYGDGRFIVRGFGPAAFRMNGFAGESNDAVHKAAGVGQPVTQEIALSVKGGKLECSINGTVVASYDKSALVTDGKLKSTDGVYGLRFAHNTEVNVTGFGMSKK
;
A
#
# COMPACT_ATOMS: atom_id res chain seq x y z
N MET A 1 -46.63 -48.14 7.11
CA MET A 1 -46.24 -46.93 7.86
C MET A 1 -44.83 -46.61 7.44
N ARG A 2 -44.63 -45.65 6.51
CA ARG A 2 -43.27 -45.24 6.00
C ARG A 2 -42.85 -43.99 6.74
N LEU A 3 -41.75 -44.10 7.47
CA LEU A 3 -41.12 -42.97 8.19
C LEU A 3 -40.29 -42.18 7.16
N VAL A 4 -40.66 -40.90 6.93
CA VAL A 4 -39.86 -39.96 6.14
C VAL A 4 -38.94 -39.23 7.11
N LEU A 5 -37.63 -39.47 7.00
CA LEU A 5 -36.61 -38.80 7.79
C LEU A 5 -36.25 -37.48 7.07
N GLY A 6 -36.74 -36.36 7.58
CA GLY A 6 -36.38 -35.04 7.10
C GLY A 6 -34.97 -34.62 7.57
N VAL A 7 -34.07 -34.45 6.61
CA VAL A 7 -32.74 -33.88 6.90
C VAL A 7 -32.86 -32.36 6.96
N PHE A 8 -32.75 -31.78 8.13
CA PHE A 8 -32.57 -30.32 8.31
C PHE A 8 -31.13 -29.94 7.98
N LEU A 9 -30.90 -29.32 6.84
CA LEU A 9 -29.64 -28.60 6.60
C LEU A 9 -29.65 -27.32 7.44
N ALA A 10 -28.89 -27.28 8.50
CA ALA A 10 -28.58 -26.05 9.23
C ALA A 10 -27.56 -25.23 8.40
N SER A 11 -28.01 -24.17 7.76
CA SER A 11 -27.15 -23.16 7.15
C SER A 11 -26.46 -22.37 8.28
N LEU A 12 -25.16 -22.59 8.49
CA LEU A 12 -24.34 -21.72 9.32
C LEU A 12 -24.25 -20.35 8.66
N PRO A 13 -24.59 -19.25 9.35
CA PRO A 13 -24.34 -17.90 8.83
C PRO A 13 -22.82 -17.73 8.76
N GLY A 14 -22.28 -17.60 7.54
CA GLY A 14 -20.92 -17.16 7.32
C GLY A 14 -20.75 -15.78 7.94
N VAL A 15 -19.87 -15.64 8.92
CA VAL A 15 -19.45 -14.34 9.46
C VAL A 15 -18.64 -13.66 8.35
N LEU A 16 -19.29 -12.86 7.54
CA LEU A 16 -18.65 -11.89 6.68
C LEU A 16 -18.00 -10.88 7.64
N PHE A 17 -16.69 -10.94 7.78
CA PHE A 17 -15.94 -9.81 8.34
C PHE A 17 -16.19 -8.63 7.39
N ALA A 18 -17.08 -7.74 7.78
CA ALA A 18 -17.27 -6.49 7.08
C ALA A 18 -15.95 -5.73 7.16
N GLN A 19 -15.28 -5.58 6.03
CA GLN A 19 -14.15 -4.67 5.92
C GLN A 19 -14.71 -3.27 6.19
N ASP A 20 -14.09 -2.52 7.12
CA ASP A 20 -14.55 -1.18 7.44
C ASP A 20 -14.71 -0.34 6.18
N ALA A 21 -15.86 0.34 6.07
CA ALA A 21 -16.14 1.14 4.90
C ALA A 21 -15.15 2.29 4.74
N SER A 22 -14.72 2.53 3.52
CA SER A 22 -13.90 3.68 3.18
C SER A 22 -14.69 4.97 3.44
N ARG A 23 -14.11 5.90 4.21
CA ARG A 23 -14.72 7.21 4.52
C ARG A 23 -14.82 8.08 3.27
N ALA A 24 -15.68 9.08 3.29
CA ALA A 24 -15.63 10.19 2.34
C ALA A 24 -14.60 11.23 2.83
N VAL A 25 -13.80 11.77 1.91
CA VAL A 25 -12.84 12.85 2.18
C VAL A 25 -13.31 14.13 1.48
N PRO A 26 -13.84 15.13 2.21
CA PRO A 26 -14.29 16.38 1.61
C PRO A 26 -13.13 17.13 0.91
N GLY A 27 -13.40 17.70 -0.27
CA GLY A 27 -12.41 18.45 -1.05
C GLY A 27 -11.27 17.56 -1.56
N GLY A 28 -11.57 16.30 -1.88
CA GLY A 28 -10.62 15.34 -2.39
C GLY A 28 -10.15 15.65 -3.81
N GLY A 29 -9.29 14.77 -4.30
CA GLY A 29 -8.63 14.86 -5.60
C GLY A 29 -7.11 14.98 -5.47
N VAL A 30 -6.44 15.03 -6.62
CA VAL A 30 -4.98 15.16 -6.73
C VAL A 30 -4.65 16.59 -7.12
N SER A 31 -4.04 17.34 -6.20
CA SER A 31 -3.64 18.76 -6.41
C SER A 31 -2.13 18.94 -6.56
N VAL A 32 -1.35 17.85 -6.65
CA VAL A 32 0.10 17.91 -6.89
C VAL A 32 0.36 17.89 -8.39
N PRO A 33 1.00 18.92 -8.97
CA PRO A 33 1.25 19.00 -10.42
C PRO A 33 2.01 17.79 -10.96
N GLY A 34 1.52 17.22 -12.07
CA GLY A 34 2.12 16.06 -12.73
C GLY A 34 1.83 14.72 -12.06
N TRP A 35 1.18 14.69 -10.90
CA TRP A 35 0.78 13.46 -10.26
C TRP A 35 -0.63 13.03 -10.66
N THR A 36 -0.83 11.73 -10.61
CA THR A 36 -2.12 11.07 -10.77
C THR A 36 -2.25 9.93 -9.76
N GLY A 37 -3.37 9.24 -9.77
CA GLY A 37 -3.59 8.09 -8.90
C GLY A 37 -4.65 7.14 -9.42
N LYS A 38 -4.70 5.96 -8.79
CA LYS A 38 -5.76 4.98 -9.00
C LYS A 38 -6.12 4.34 -7.68
N ILE A 39 -7.41 4.32 -7.37
CA ILE A 39 -7.95 3.56 -6.25
C ILE A 39 -8.03 2.07 -6.60
N ASP A 40 -8.16 1.22 -5.60
CA ASP A 40 -8.28 -0.22 -5.82
C ASP A 40 -9.60 -0.57 -6.51
N ALA A 41 -9.58 -1.60 -7.34
CA ALA A 41 -10.75 -2.00 -8.13
C ALA A 41 -11.98 -2.43 -7.29
N ASN A 42 -11.78 -2.93 -6.07
CA ASN A 42 -12.88 -3.19 -5.14
C ASN A 42 -13.53 -1.91 -4.63
N GLU A 43 -12.75 -0.85 -4.42
CA GLU A 43 -13.23 0.47 -4.04
C GLU A 43 -14.02 1.13 -5.18
N GLU A 44 -13.51 1.01 -6.43
CA GLU A 44 -14.24 1.46 -7.63
C GLU A 44 -15.59 0.75 -7.75
N ARG A 45 -15.63 -0.57 -7.54
CA ARG A 45 -16.89 -1.34 -7.55
C ARG A 45 -17.84 -0.95 -6.42
N ALA A 46 -17.33 -0.44 -5.31
CA ALA A 46 -18.12 0.11 -4.21
C ALA A 46 -18.59 1.56 -4.48
N GLY A 47 -18.34 2.09 -5.69
CA GLY A 47 -18.76 3.44 -6.10
C GLY A 47 -17.82 4.55 -5.62
N ARG A 48 -16.64 4.23 -5.10
CA ARG A 48 -15.63 5.20 -4.72
C ARG A 48 -14.88 5.72 -5.94
N THR A 49 -14.35 6.92 -5.80
CA THR A 49 -13.56 7.59 -6.83
C THR A 49 -12.27 8.15 -6.25
N LEU A 50 -11.37 8.62 -7.09
CA LEU A 50 -10.17 9.31 -6.64
C LEU A 50 -10.48 10.60 -5.85
N ASN A 51 -11.65 11.21 -6.06
CA ASN A 51 -12.11 12.38 -5.32
C ASN A 51 -12.54 12.07 -3.86
N ASP A 52 -12.66 10.79 -3.50
CA ASP A 52 -12.84 10.36 -2.11
C ASP A 52 -11.52 10.23 -1.35
N ALA A 53 -10.39 10.62 -1.96
CA ALA A 53 -9.08 10.74 -1.34
C ALA A 53 -8.48 12.10 -1.68
N LYS A 54 -7.66 12.67 -0.80
CA LYS A 54 -7.05 14.00 -0.96
C LYS A 54 -5.53 13.85 -0.99
N PHE A 55 -4.90 14.41 -2.02
CA PHE A 55 -3.47 14.44 -2.19
C PHE A 55 -3.02 15.83 -2.63
N PHE A 56 -2.27 16.51 -1.77
CA PHE A 56 -1.77 17.86 -2.04
C PHE A 56 -0.36 18.04 -1.48
N LYS A 57 0.32 19.10 -1.89
CA LYS A 57 1.65 19.49 -1.43
C LYS A 57 1.59 20.83 -0.72
N ASP A 58 2.27 20.92 0.42
CA ASP A 58 2.54 22.18 1.14
C ASP A 58 4.01 22.21 1.52
N GLY A 59 4.74 23.23 1.05
CA GLY A 59 6.20 23.25 1.11
C GLY A 59 6.80 22.00 0.46
N ASP A 60 7.61 21.25 1.21
CA ASP A 60 8.22 19.99 0.78
C ASP A 60 7.47 18.74 1.25
N THR A 61 6.33 18.94 1.91
CA THR A 61 5.51 17.85 2.44
C THR A 61 4.38 17.51 1.48
N LEU A 62 4.23 16.21 1.18
CA LEU A 62 3.05 15.66 0.52
C LEU A 62 2.07 15.20 1.60
N HIS A 63 0.86 15.73 1.56
CA HIS A 63 -0.22 15.39 2.48
C HIS A 63 -1.19 14.43 1.83
N VAL A 64 -1.46 13.33 2.48
CA VAL A 64 -2.36 12.28 2.00
C VAL A 64 -3.43 12.00 3.04
N THR A 65 -4.68 12.05 2.60
CA THR A 65 -5.84 11.60 3.37
C THR A 65 -6.68 10.71 2.48
N THR A 66 -6.81 9.44 2.82
CA THR A 66 -7.57 8.50 1.99
C THR A 66 -8.93 8.16 2.61
N GLY A 67 -9.93 8.05 1.76
CA GLY A 67 -11.10 7.22 1.97
C GLY A 67 -10.78 5.83 1.42
N PRO A 68 -10.77 5.64 0.07
CA PRO A 68 -10.38 4.38 -0.55
C PRO A 68 -8.87 4.15 -0.50
N ALA A 69 -8.47 2.88 -0.62
CA ALA A 69 -7.08 2.50 -0.84
C ALA A 69 -6.61 2.98 -2.24
N VAL A 70 -5.41 3.57 -2.31
CA VAL A 70 -4.96 4.29 -3.50
C VAL A 70 -3.45 4.16 -3.72
N ALA A 71 -3.04 4.14 -4.98
CA ALA A 71 -1.67 4.38 -5.41
C ALA A 71 -1.59 5.75 -6.11
N TYR A 72 -0.56 6.55 -5.76
CA TYR A 72 -0.24 7.83 -6.41
C TYR A 72 1.12 7.78 -7.08
N TRP A 73 1.24 8.36 -8.26
CA TRP A 73 2.49 8.45 -9.00
C TRP A 73 2.55 9.68 -9.89
N ASN A 74 3.78 10.10 -10.21
CA ASN A 74 4.05 10.97 -11.34
C ASN A 74 4.63 10.10 -12.47
N PRO A 75 4.08 10.10 -13.69
CA PRO A 75 4.59 9.30 -14.81
C PRO A 75 6.05 9.59 -15.18
N ALA A 76 6.57 10.75 -14.79
CA ALA A 76 7.98 11.11 -14.98
C ALA A 76 8.91 10.40 -13.96
N ASN A 77 8.39 9.91 -12.84
CA ASN A 77 9.14 9.19 -11.82
C ASN A 77 9.45 7.77 -12.28
N LYS A 78 10.52 7.60 -13.06
CA LYS A 78 10.95 6.30 -13.61
C LYS A 78 12.28 5.87 -13.01
N ALA A 79 12.39 4.59 -12.70
CA ALA A 79 13.60 3.95 -12.23
C ALA A 79 13.88 2.67 -13.04
N GLY A 80 15.14 2.29 -13.17
CA GLY A 80 15.56 1.08 -13.85
C GLY A 80 17.02 0.73 -13.55
N GLY A 81 17.35 -0.55 -13.64
CA GLY A 81 18.62 -1.10 -13.21
C GLY A 81 18.73 -1.17 -11.69
N ASP A 82 19.88 -0.77 -11.15
CA ASP A 82 20.11 -0.67 -9.69
C ASP A 82 19.72 0.74 -9.20
N TYR A 83 18.82 0.81 -8.24
CA TYR A 83 18.30 2.05 -7.68
C TYR A 83 17.71 1.84 -6.29
N THR A 84 17.48 2.93 -5.58
CA THR A 84 16.73 2.97 -4.31
C THR A 84 15.70 4.10 -4.37
N VAL A 85 14.45 3.79 -4.04
CA VAL A 85 13.38 4.78 -3.80
C VAL A 85 13.12 4.82 -2.31
N LYS A 86 13.06 6.01 -1.72
CA LYS A 86 12.77 6.17 -0.29
C LYS A 86 11.88 7.36 0.01
N ALA A 87 11.25 7.33 1.17
CA ALA A 87 10.52 8.45 1.76
C ALA A 87 10.37 8.27 3.26
N THR A 88 10.14 9.37 3.96
CA THR A 88 9.73 9.39 5.36
C THR A 88 8.22 9.64 5.45
N PHE A 89 7.54 8.78 6.17
CA PHE A 89 6.10 8.82 6.39
C PHE A 89 5.83 9.13 7.86
N THR A 90 5.02 10.14 8.12
CA THR A 90 4.52 10.45 9.47
C THR A 90 3.02 10.32 9.48
N GLU A 91 2.51 9.33 10.20
CA GLU A 91 1.10 9.20 10.56
C GLU A 91 0.87 10.06 11.79
N PRO A 92 0.14 11.20 11.69
CA PRO A 92 0.07 12.15 12.80
C PRO A 92 -0.82 11.66 13.94
N LYS A 93 -1.77 10.77 13.66
CA LYS A 93 -2.75 10.26 14.60
C LYS A 93 -3.05 8.78 14.33
N TYR A 94 -2.18 7.92 14.83
CA TYR A 94 -2.30 6.48 14.66
C TYR A 94 -3.68 5.95 15.10
N MET A 95 -4.31 5.13 14.25
CA MET A 95 -5.65 4.54 14.48
C MET A 95 -6.74 5.55 14.90
N ASN A 96 -6.60 6.84 14.61
CA ASN A 96 -7.61 7.84 14.92
C ASN A 96 -8.90 7.70 14.08
N LEU A 97 -8.78 6.94 12.99
CA LEU A 97 -9.85 6.67 12.05
C LEU A 97 -10.21 5.21 12.15
N ASN A 98 -11.32 4.68 12.32
CA ASN A 98 -11.76 3.27 12.26
C ASN A 98 -11.12 2.30 13.26
N ASN A 99 -10.32 2.74 14.19
CA ASN A 99 -9.76 1.94 15.28
C ASN A 99 -8.99 0.66 14.86
N HIS A 100 -8.40 0.65 13.67
CA HIS A 100 -7.45 -0.39 13.23
C HIS A 100 -6.33 0.21 12.37
N PRO A 101 -5.14 -0.42 12.32
CA PRO A 101 -3.98 0.13 11.62
C PRO A 101 -4.13 0.01 10.10
N HIS A 102 -3.70 1.06 9.40
CA HIS A 102 -3.71 1.14 7.94
C HIS A 102 -2.28 1.33 7.43
N PRO A 103 -1.79 0.48 6.52
CA PRO A 103 -0.42 0.60 6.04
C PRO A 103 -0.27 1.68 4.97
N TYR A 104 0.93 2.25 4.95
CA TYR A 104 1.39 3.24 3.97
C TYR A 104 2.83 2.93 3.55
N GLY A 105 3.19 3.29 2.33
CA GLY A 105 4.53 2.99 1.84
C GLY A 105 4.80 3.38 0.40
N ILE A 106 5.80 2.74 -0.18
CA ILE A 106 6.34 3.00 -1.51
C ILE A 106 6.05 1.82 -2.41
N PHE A 107 5.81 2.09 -3.69
CA PHE A 107 5.84 1.07 -4.73
C PHE A 107 6.90 1.34 -5.78
N ILE A 108 7.37 0.27 -6.43
CA ILE A 108 8.29 0.29 -7.58
C ILE A 108 7.84 -0.69 -8.67
N GLY A 109 8.50 -0.66 -9.81
CA GLY A 109 8.20 -1.55 -10.94
C GLY A 109 6.80 -1.29 -11.52
N GLY A 110 6.32 -0.05 -11.43
CA GLY A 110 5.02 0.35 -11.93
C GLY A 110 4.96 0.31 -13.45
N ASN A 111 4.21 -0.66 -13.99
CA ASN A 111 3.94 -0.82 -15.41
C ASN A 111 2.43 -0.84 -15.64
N ASP A 112 1.99 -0.26 -16.76
CA ASP A 112 0.58 -0.14 -17.15
C ASP A 112 -0.33 0.44 -16.05
N LEU A 113 0.22 1.35 -15.24
CA LEU A 113 -0.49 1.99 -14.14
C LEU A 113 -1.76 2.69 -14.61
N GLY A 114 -2.80 2.63 -13.80
CA GLY A 114 -4.11 3.18 -14.13
C GLY A 114 -4.99 2.28 -14.99
N THR A 115 -4.48 1.15 -15.48
CA THR A 115 -5.23 0.17 -16.29
C THR A 115 -5.61 -1.09 -15.47
N ALA A 116 -6.41 -1.96 -16.05
CA ALA A 116 -6.70 -3.28 -15.48
C ALA A 116 -5.47 -4.20 -15.45
N ASN A 117 -4.45 -3.92 -16.27
CA ASN A 117 -3.23 -4.72 -16.41
C ASN A 117 -2.04 -4.15 -15.62
N GLN A 118 -2.30 -3.22 -14.69
CA GLN A 118 -1.24 -2.62 -13.90
C GLN A 118 -0.45 -3.66 -13.10
N SER A 119 0.85 -3.47 -13.04
CA SER A 119 1.72 -4.26 -12.16
C SER A 119 2.65 -3.35 -11.38
N TYR A 120 2.82 -3.62 -10.08
CA TYR A 120 3.79 -2.98 -9.20
C TYR A 120 3.96 -3.78 -7.91
N LEU A 121 5.08 -3.61 -7.22
CA LEU A 121 5.31 -4.16 -5.89
C LEU A 121 5.46 -3.01 -4.90
N TYR A 122 4.89 -3.17 -3.70
CA TYR A 122 5.01 -2.18 -2.64
C TYR A 122 5.44 -2.79 -1.31
N CYS A 123 6.19 -2.01 -0.55
CA CYS A 123 6.47 -2.24 0.85
C CYS A 123 5.78 -1.14 1.66
N ALA A 124 5.05 -1.54 2.69
CA ALA A 124 4.29 -0.61 3.51
C ALA A 124 4.37 -1.01 4.99
N ALA A 125 4.46 0.00 5.85
CA ALA A 125 4.49 -0.16 7.30
C ALA A 125 3.14 0.18 7.91
N TYR A 126 2.85 -0.46 9.04
CA TYR A 126 1.78 -0.09 9.96
C TYR A 126 2.36 0.65 11.17
N GLY A 127 1.59 1.51 11.78
CA GLY A 127 1.99 2.17 13.02
C GLY A 127 2.00 1.27 14.27
N ASP A 128 1.80 -0.03 14.13
CA ASP A 128 1.83 -1.02 15.22
C ASP A 128 3.08 -1.92 15.24
N GLY A 129 4.06 -1.64 14.39
CA GLY A 129 5.30 -2.41 14.32
C GLY A 129 5.30 -3.53 13.30
N ARG A 130 4.27 -3.63 12.46
CA ARG A 130 4.18 -4.60 11.37
C ARG A 130 4.47 -3.95 10.02
N PHE A 131 4.83 -4.79 9.05
CA PHE A 131 4.99 -4.38 7.65
C PHE A 131 4.42 -5.43 6.71
N ILE A 132 4.16 -5.02 5.47
CA ILE A 132 3.73 -5.89 4.38
C ILE A 132 4.57 -5.62 3.13
N VAL A 133 4.82 -6.70 2.36
CA VAL A 133 5.31 -6.62 0.99
C VAL A 133 4.30 -7.32 0.10
N ARG A 134 3.70 -6.57 -0.81
CA ARG A 134 2.62 -7.03 -1.68
C ARG A 134 2.75 -6.41 -3.06
N GLY A 135 1.96 -6.89 -4.00
CA GLY A 135 1.92 -6.31 -5.33
C GLY A 135 0.64 -6.59 -6.07
N PHE A 136 0.56 -5.95 -7.21
CA PHE A 136 -0.43 -6.18 -8.23
C PHE A 136 0.28 -6.67 -9.50
N GLY A 137 -0.36 -7.58 -10.18
CA GLY A 137 0.00 -8.16 -11.45
C GLY A 137 -1.28 -8.63 -12.12
N PRO A 138 -1.29 -9.75 -12.86
CA PRO A 138 -2.52 -10.37 -13.34
C PRO A 138 -3.53 -10.64 -12.21
N ALA A 139 -3.02 -10.88 -11.00
CA ALA A 139 -3.77 -10.90 -9.75
C ALA A 139 -2.95 -10.20 -8.64
N ALA A 140 -3.62 -9.77 -7.56
CA ALA A 140 -2.92 -9.29 -6.38
C ALA A 140 -2.13 -10.44 -5.74
N PHE A 141 -0.88 -10.16 -5.33
CA PHE A 141 0.00 -11.16 -4.71
C PHE A 141 0.63 -10.65 -3.41
N ARG A 142 1.08 -11.60 -2.59
CA ARG A 142 1.74 -11.33 -1.29
C ARG A 142 3.11 -11.99 -1.28
N MET A 143 4.08 -11.29 -0.70
CA MET A 143 5.44 -11.79 -0.51
C MET A 143 5.71 -12.17 0.93
N ASN A 144 4.90 -11.69 1.87
CA ASN A 144 4.96 -12.04 3.29
C ASN A 144 3.54 -12.32 3.84
N GLY A 145 3.44 -12.61 5.14
CA GLY A 145 2.23 -13.09 5.80
C GLY A 145 0.96 -12.27 5.54
N PHE A 146 -0.20 -12.92 5.59
CA PHE A 146 -1.51 -12.27 5.33
C PHE A 146 -1.74 -11.05 6.22
N ALA A 147 -1.45 -11.15 7.51
CA ALA A 147 -1.62 -10.07 8.48
C ALA A 147 -0.41 -9.11 8.54
N GLY A 148 0.60 -9.31 7.67
CA GLY A 148 1.90 -8.68 7.78
C GLY A 148 2.82 -9.42 8.77
N GLU A 149 4.04 -8.94 8.90
CA GLU A 149 5.06 -9.48 9.80
C GLU A 149 5.51 -8.38 10.76
N SER A 150 5.78 -8.73 12.01
CA SER A 150 6.36 -7.82 12.99
C SER A 150 7.87 -7.76 12.82
N ASN A 151 8.44 -6.56 12.96
CA ASN A 151 9.89 -6.35 12.98
C ASN A 151 10.22 -5.21 13.92
N ASP A 152 11.27 -5.35 14.72
CA ASP A 152 11.67 -4.33 15.70
C ASP A 152 12.15 -3.02 15.05
N ALA A 153 12.57 -3.06 13.79
CA ALA A 153 12.89 -1.86 13.01
C ALA A 153 11.64 -1.00 12.66
N VAL A 154 10.43 -1.57 12.70
CA VAL A 154 9.19 -0.83 12.43
C VAL A 154 8.72 -0.16 13.71
N HIS A 155 8.72 1.16 13.73
CA HIS A 155 8.32 1.91 14.92
C HIS A 155 6.84 1.66 15.24
N LYS A 156 6.55 1.66 16.55
CA LYS A 156 5.18 1.58 17.08
C LYS A 156 4.78 2.94 17.61
N ALA A 157 3.55 3.35 17.31
CA ALA A 157 2.96 4.50 17.97
C ALA A 157 2.86 4.25 19.48
N ALA A 158 3.05 5.29 20.27
CA ALA A 158 2.95 5.18 21.73
C ALA A 158 1.51 4.88 22.21
N GLY A 159 0.51 5.09 21.36
CA GLY A 159 -0.90 4.80 21.61
C GLY A 159 -1.78 5.34 20.49
N VAL A 160 -3.08 5.06 20.58
CA VAL A 160 -4.09 5.59 19.66
C VAL A 160 -4.07 7.13 19.70
N GLY A 161 -4.12 7.76 18.53
CA GLY A 161 -4.05 9.21 18.39
C GLY A 161 -2.64 9.82 18.55
N GLN A 162 -1.61 9.01 18.83
CA GLN A 162 -0.22 9.45 18.89
C GLN A 162 0.47 9.34 17.55
N PRO A 163 1.45 10.21 17.25
CA PRO A 163 2.17 10.16 15.98
C PRO A 163 3.13 8.95 15.92
N VAL A 164 3.38 8.49 14.69
CA VAL A 164 4.44 7.53 14.39
C VAL A 164 5.09 7.86 13.05
N THR A 165 6.41 7.73 12.98
CA THR A 165 7.19 8.03 11.78
C THR A 165 8.00 6.82 11.36
N GLN A 166 8.03 6.54 10.04
CA GLN A 166 8.82 5.48 9.41
C GLN A 166 9.60 6.06 8.23
N GLU A 167 10.89 5.75 8.08
CA GLU A 167 11.55 5.84 6.79
C GLU A 167 11.38 4.49 6.08
N ILE A 168 10.83 4.49 4.88
CA ILE A 168 10.65 3.28 4.07
C ILE A 168 11.47 3.43 2.81
N ALA A 169 12.22 2.38 2.44
CA ALA A 169 12.97 2.31 1.21
C ALA A 169 12.73 0.98 0.49
N LEU A 170 12.64 1.04 -0.84
CA LEU A 170 12.68 -0.11 -1.74
C LEU A 170 13.91 0.02 -2.64
N SER A 171 14.79 -0.97 -2.60
CA SER A 171 16.02 -1.02 -3.40
C SER A 171 15.98 -2.20 -4.36
N VAL A 172 16.43 -1.97 -5.59
CA VAL A 172 16.82 -3.03 -6.54
C VAL A 172 18.32 -2.96 -6.69
N LYS A 173 19.04 -4.03 -6.36
CA LYS A 173 20.50 -4.08 -6.45
C LYS A 173 21.00 -5.52 -6.64
N GLY A 174 21.88 -5.71 -7.64
CA GLY A 174 22.55 -6.99 -7.86
C GLY A 174 21.60 -8.18 -8.02
N GLY A 175 20.44 -7.99 -8.63
CA GLY A 175 19.46 -9.06 -8.82
C GLY A 175 18.53 -9.32 -7.61
N LYS A 176 18.63 -8.52 -6.54
CA LYS A 176 17.75 -8.58 -5.37
C LYS A 176 16.88 -7.33 -5.28
N LEU A 177 15.71 -7.51 -4.68
CA LEU A 177 14.83 -6.45 -4.23
C LEU A 177 14.75 -6.50 -2.71
N GLU A 178 15.01 -5.36 -2.07
CA GLU A 178 15.00 -5.23 -0.61
C GLU A 178 14.04 -4.15 -0.16
N CYS A 179 13.23 -4.46 0.85
CA CYS A 179 12.50 -3.47 1.62
C CYS A 179 13.28 -3.17 2.89
N SER A 180 13.58 -1.88 3.13
CA SER A 180 14.18 -1.41 4.37
C SER A 180 13.22 -0.46 5.07
N ILE A 181 13.14 -0.58 6.40
CA ILE A 181 12.35 0.32 7.25
C ILE A 181 13.30 0.82 8.36
N ASN A 182 13.34 2.13 8.51
CA ASN A 182 14.21 2.83 9.48
C ASN A 182 15.68 2.37 9.41
N GLY A 183 16.19 2.21 8.17
CA GLY A 183 17.56 1.81 7.90
C GLY A 183 17.87 0.31 7.96
N THR A 184 16.91 -0.53 8.39
CA THR A 184 17.08 -1.98 8.51
C THR A 184 16.37 -2.70 7.36
N VAL A 185 17.04 -3.64 6.69
CA VAL A 185 16.40 -4.53 5.70
C VAL A 185 15.44 -5.48 6.43
N VAL A 186 14.16 -5.33 6.19
CA VAL A 186 13.10 -6.16 6.81
C VAL A 186 12.64 -7.30 5.90
N ALA A 187 12.88 -7.18 4.59
CA ALA A 187 12.60 -8.24 3.62
C ALA A 187 13.54 -8.14 2.42
N SER A 188 13.93 -9.29 1.87
CA SER A 188 14.79 -9.40 0.69
C SER A 188 14.30 -10.55 -0.20
N TYR A 189 14.20 -10.31 -1.51
CA TYR A 189 13.71 -11.26 -2.50
C TYR A 189 14.61 -11.27 -3.73
N ASP A 190 14.78 -12.43 -4.34
CA ASP A 190 15.41 -12.51 -5.64
C ASP A 190 14.49 -11.89 -6.72
N LYS A 191 15.06 -11.08 -7.61
CA LYS A 191 14.33 -10.46 -8.72
C LYS A 191 13.59 -11.51 -9.56
N SER A 192 14.19 -12.69 -9.77
CA SER A 192 13.58 -13.81 -10.50
C SER A 192 12.34 -14.40 -9.83
N ALA A 193 12.21 -14.28 -8.50
CA ALA A 193 11.02 -14.70 -7.78
C ALA A 193 9.86 -13.67 -7.84
N LEU A 194 10.16 -12.45 -8.29
CA LEU A 194 9.21 -11.35 -8.41
C LEU A 194 8.78 -11.11 -9.85
N VAL A 195 9.71 -11.14 -10.81
CA VAL A 195 9.43 -10.92 -12.23
C VAL A 195 9.05 -12.24 -12.85
N THR A 196 7.76 -12.53 -12.86
CA THR A 196 7.16 -13.77 -13.38
C THR A 196 5.79 -13.43 -13.99
N ASP A 197 5.24 -14.33 -14.82
CA ASP A 197 3.93 -14.15 -15.47
C ASP A 197 2.78 -13.91 -14.46
N GLY A 198 2.93 -14.38 -13.23
CA GLY A 198 1.90 -14.22 -12.17
C GLY A 198 2.08 -13.00 -11.29
N LYS A 199 3.17 -12.21 -11.43
CA LYS A 199 3.51 -11.12 -10.52
C LYS A 199 3.90 -9.85 -11.28
N LEU A 200 5.17 -9.43 -11.21
CA LEU A 200 5.64 -8.21 -11.84
C LEU A 200 6.02 -8.43 -13.30
N LYS A 201 5.73 -7.48 -14.15
CA LYS A 201 6.28 -7.39 -15.50
C LYS A 201 7.78 -7.06 -15.48
N SER A 202 8.19 -6.18 -14.58
CA SER A 202 9.58 -5.75 -14.40
C SER A 202 9.74 -5.09 -13.02
N THR A 203 10.97 -5.05 -12.52
CA THR A 203 11.34 -4.13 -11.41
C THR A 203 11.60 -2.72 -11.92
N ASP A 204 11.83 -2.54 -13.22
CA ASP A 204 11.96 -1.24 -13.87
C ASP A 204 10.58 -0.67 -14.18
N GLY A 205 10.43 0.64 -14.09
CA GLY A 205 9.16 1.31 -14.34
C GLY A 205 8.94 2.55 -13.49
N VAL A 206 7.70 2.92 -13.33
CA VAL A 206 7.30 4.06 -12.49
C VAL A 206 7.37 3.66 -11.02
N TYR A 207 7.82 4.59 -10.16
CA TYR A 207 7.74 4.47 -8.71
C TYR A 207 6.79 5.51 -8.12
N GLY A 208 6.21 5.19 -6.97
CA GLY A 208 5.22 6.06 -6.35
C GLY A 208 4.90 5.67 -4.91
N LEU A 209 3.78 6.13 -4.43
CA LEU A 209 3.30 6.01 -3.07
C LEU A 209 2.06 5.12 -3.01
N ARG A 210 1.95 4.30 -1.97
CA ARG A 210 0.82 3.41 -1.75
C ARG A 210 0.23 3.61 -0.36
N PHE A 211 -1.10 3.77 -0.29
CA PHE A 211 -1.84 3.96 0.95
C PHE A 211 -3.03 3.00 1.01
N ALA A 212 -3.28 2.46 2.19
CA ALA A 212 -4.51 1.75 2.46
C ALA A 212 -5.70 2.73 2.56
N HIS A 213 -6.89 2.18 2.69
CA HIS A 213 -8.08 2.98 2.96
C HIS A 213 -7.98 3.68 4.33
N ASN A 214 -8.72 4.79 4.52
CA ASN A 214 -8.83 5.54 5.78
C ASN A 214 -7.48 5.97 6.42
N THR A 215 -6.44 6.15 5.60
CA THR A 215 -5.09 6.58 6.03
C THR A 215 -5.00 8.10 6.06
N GLU A 216 -4.25 8.66 7.03
CA GLU A 216 -3.83 10.05 7.06
C GLU A 216 -2.33 10.10 7.33
N VAL A 217 -1.54 10.60 6.37
CA VAL A 217 -0.06 10.55 6.41
C VAL A 217 0.55 11.74 5.72
N ASN A 218 1.61 12.28 6.33
CA ASN A 218 2.51 13.26 5.74
C ASN A 218 3.75 12.56 5.20
N VAL A 219 4.17 12.87 3.97
CA VAL A 219 5.33 12.26 3.31
C VAL A 219 6.35 13.32 2.96
N THR A 220 7.61 13.10 3.38
CA THR A 220 8.75 13.96 3.08
C THR A 220 9.90 13.16 2.48
N GLY A 221 10.84 13.83 1.81
CA GLY A 221 12.03 13.18 1.27
C GLY A 221 11.77 12.10 0.23
N PHE A 222 10.60 12.09 -0.42
CA PHE A 222 10.29 11.13 -1.49
C PHE A 222 11.18 11.36 -2.71
N GLY A 223 11.93 10.35 -3.06
CA GLY A 223 12.82 10.42 -4.20
C GLY A 223 13.55 9.12 -4.51
N MET A 224 14.28 9.12 -5.64
CA MET A 224 15.06 7.99 -6.13
C MET A 224 16.53 8.40 -6.24
N SER A 225 17.42 7.49 -5.86
CA SER A 225 18.85 7.57 -6.11
C SER A 225 19.32 6.34 -6.90
N LYS A 226 20.23 6.57 -7.84
CA LYS A 226 21.04 5.50 -8.47
C LYS A 226 22.28 5.28 -7.64
N LYS A 227 22.70 4.03 -7.55
CA LYS A 227 24.00 3.67 -6.97
C LYS A 227 25.00 3.37 -8.07
#